data_6f7547baf90fea546ddeca6652412c69
#
_entry.id   6f7547baf90fea546ddeca6652412c69
#
_cell.length_a   1.000
_cell.length_b   1.000
_cell.length_c   1.000
_cell.angle_alpha   90.00
_cell.angle_beta   90.00
_cell.angle_gamma   90.00
#
_symmetry.space_group_name_H-M   'P 1'
#
loop_
_entity.id
_entity.type
_entity.pdbx_description
1 polymer ?
#
loop_
_entity_poly.entity_id
_entity_poly.type
_entity_poly.pdbx_seq_one_letter_code
_entity_poly.pdbx_strand_id
1 'polypeptide(L)'
;MILTSLLIICLLSLVSDVYLWYRVARHWPAPWRYMHWIPLCIVSVLIVMMLTGIMFTWIFSLGIYLFLLACLPRWFHALMALLRMPRAGMAVRIMLVAVGLYGITFGWKRIVVRETEVASHALPPSFQGFRIAHISDLHLGTYSSEPEMVERIVRMVNEASPDLIVFTGDIVNTSPQELRPFTDPLTRLKAPYGVISIMGNHDYCTYGPKKSESEPLAMQEEIIAMQRQMGWNLLMNGHAVLHNATDSIAVIGVENDGHPPFPARADLEKATSGLTAECYKILLTHDPSHWRHAVLNHTDIALTLSGHTHAMHLHIAGWSPSALLFSEWGGLYKENGQYLHVNTGTGSNIPFRLGAWPEITVITLTSAGAR
;
A
#
# COMPACT_ATOMS: atom_id res chain seq x y z
N MET A 1 -13.94 4.46 -15.46
CA MET A 1 -13.61 3.14 -14.88
C MET A 1 -14.32 2.91 -13.54
N ILE A 2 -14.15 3.75 -12.52
CA ILE A 2 -14.80 3.57 -11.18
C ILE A 2 -16.33 3.45 -11.27
N LEU A 3 -17.00 4.36 -11.97
CA LEU A 3 -18.47 4.31 -12.13
C LEU A 3 -18.95 3.00 -12.78
N THR A 4 -18.25 2.51 -13.80
CA THR A 4 -18.56 1.24 -14.45
C THR A 4 -18.44 0.06 -13.49
N SER A 5 -17.37 0.03 -12.67
CA SER A 5 -17.17 -1.02 -11.66
C SER A 5 -18.25 -0.99 -10.57
N LEU A 6 -18.65 0.19 -10.09
CA LEU A 6 -19.74 0.35 -9.13
C LEU A 6 -21.10 -0.13 -9.68
N LEU A 7 -21.39 0.20 -10.94
CA LEU A 7 -22.61 -0.27 -11.62
C LEU A 7 -22.63 -1.79 -11.75
N ILE A 8 -21.50 -2.41 -12.10
CA ILE A 8 -21.37 -3.88 -12.18
C ILE A 8 -21.60 -4.52 -10.79
N ILE A 9 -21.00 -3.96 -9.73
CA ILE A 9 -21.20 -4.44 -8.35
C ILE A 9 -22.69 -4.38 -7.97
N CYS A 10 -23.36 -3.26 -8.23
CA CYS A 10 -24.79 -3.10 -7.97
C CYS A 10 -25.63 -4.11 -8.74
N LEU A 11 -25.37 -4.26 -10.02
CA LEU A 11 -26.14 -5.18 -10.89
C LEU A 11 -25.97 -6.63 -10.44
N LEU A 12 -24.74 -7.07 -10.17
CA LEU A 12 -24.49 -8.43 -9.69
C LEU A 12 -25.12 -8.66 -8.31
N SER A 13 -25.08 -7.68 -7.42
CA SER A 13 -25.71 -7.77 -6.10
C SER A 13 -27.23 -7.87 -6.24
N LEU A 14 -27.84 -7.02 -7.06
CA LEU A 14 -29.28 -7.05 -7.30
C LEU A 14 -29.74 -8.39 -7.90
N VAL A 15 -29.07 -8.85 -8.95
CA VAL A 15 -29.42 -10.13 -9.61
C VAL A 15 -29.29 -11.30 -8.64
N SER A 16 -28.21 -11.35 -7.87
CA SER A 16 -27.97 -12.39 -6.86
C SER A 16 -28.99 -12.36 -5.74
N ASP A 17 -29.33 -11.18 -5.23
CA ASP A 17 -30.31 -11.02 -4.15
C ASP A 17 -31.73 -11.33 -4.61
N VAL A 18 -32.13 -10.91 -5.82
CA VAL A 18 -33.41 -11.30 -6.41
C VAL A 18 -33.51 -12.81 -6.59
N TYR A 19 -32.47 -13.45 -7.13
CA TYR A 19 -32.43 -14.90 -7.29
C TYR A 19 -32.54 -15.63 -5.95
N LEU A 20 -31.74 -15.24 -4.96
CA LEU A 20 -31.77 -15.85 -3.62
C LEU A 20 -33.08 -15.56 -2.87
N TRP A 21 -33.71 -14.41 -3.11
CA TRP A 21 -35.06 -14.13 -2.63
C TRP A 21 -36.06 -15.17 -3.10
N TYR A 22 -36.17 -15.38 -4.41
CA TYR A 22 -37.13 -16.34 -4.98
C TYR A 22 -36.84 -17.79 -4.59
N ARG A 23 -35.58 -18.15 -4.41
CA ARG A 23 -35.19 -19.54 -4.11
C ARG A 23 -35.21 -19.87 -2.62
N VAL A 24 -34.91 -18.89 -1.76
CA VAL A 24 -34.63 -19.14 -0.35
C VAL A 24 -35.34 -18.15 0.57
N ALA A 25 -35.05 -16.85 0.46
CA ALA A 25 -35.38 -15.88 1.50
C ALA A 25 -36.90 -15.63 1.66
N ARG A 26 -37.69 -15.69 0.59
CA ARG A 26 -39.14 -15.50 0.64
C ARG A 26 -39.87 -16.51 1.54
N HIS A 27 -39.26 -17.66 1.79
CA HIS A 27 -39.79 -18.72 2.65
C HIS A 27 -39.41 -18.56 4.12
N TRP A 28 -38.57 -17.57 4.45
CA TRP A 28 -38.21 -17.29 5.83
C TRP A 28 -39.32 -16.59 6.58
N PRO A 29 -39.40 -16.76 7.92
CA PRO A 29 -40.28 -15.97 8.75
C PRO A 29 -40.02 -14.47 8.63
N ALA A 30 -41.06 -13.64 8.68
CA ALA A 30 -40.87 -12.22 8.92
C ALA A 30 -40.32 -12.02 10.35
N PRO A 31 -39.39 -11.12 10.63
CA PRO A 31 -38.80 -10.09 9.76
C PRO A 31 -37.60 -10.53 8.90
N TRP A 32 -37.06 -11.75 9.10
CA TRP A 32 -35.82 -12.23 8.50
C TRP A 32 -35.82 -12.15 6.97
N ARG A 33 -36.97 -12.40 6.34
CA ARG A 33 -37.10 -12.31 4.89
C ARG A 33 -36.85 -10.88 4.37
N TYR A 34 -37.23 -9.84 5.11
CA TYR A 34 -37.01 -8.44 4.72
C TYR A 34 -35.58 -7.99 5.00
N MET A 35 -34.94 -8.53 6.06
CA MET A 35 -33.52 -8.27 6.32
C MET A 35 -32.60 -8.75 5.20
N HIS A 36 -33.10 -9.63 4.32
CA HIS A 36 -32.38 -10.05 3.12
C HIS A 36 -31.95 -8.86 2.24
N TRP A 37 -32.75 -7.80 2.16
CA TRP A 37 -32.50 -6.64 1.31
C TRP A 37 -31.59 -5.57 1.95
N ILE A 38 -31.34 -5.62 3.25
CA ILE A 38 -30.59 -4.60 3.98
C ILE A 38 -29.19 -4.35 3.34
N PRO A 39 -28.38 -5.36 3.02
CA PRO A 39 -27.05 -5.11 2.47
C PRO A 39 -27.11 -4.43 1.08
N LEU A 40 -28.05 -4.81 0.24
CA LEU A 40 -28.23 -4.15 -1.07
C LEU A 40 -28.64 -2.68 -0.90
N CYS A 41 -29.56 -2.39 0.03
CA CYS A 41 -29.95 -1.01 0.34
C CYS A 41 -28.77 -0.18 0.83
N ILE A 42 -27.98 -0.72 1.76
CA ILE A 42 -26.81 0.01 2.31
C ILE A 42 -25.78 0.25 1.21
N VAL A 43 -25.43 -0.77 0.40
CA VAL A 43 -24.48 -0.62 -0.72
C VAL A 43 -24.98 0.44 -1.71
N SER A 44 -26.27 0.44 -2.03
CA SER A 44 -26.86 1.45 -2.93
C SER A 44 -26.75 2.87 -2.36
N VAL A 45 -27.01 3.05 -1.06
CA VAL A 45 -26.85 4.35 -0.38
C VAL A 45 -25.40 4.80 -0.39
N LEU A 46 -24.44 3.90 -0.08
CA LEU A 46 -23.01 4.23 -0.09
C LEU A 46 -22.54 4.64 -1.49
N ILE A 47 -23.02 3.97 -2.53
CA ILE A 47 -22.70 4.34 -3.92
C ILE A 47 -23.26 5.74 -4.25
N VAL A 48 -24.49 6.04 -3.85
CA VAL A 48 -25.05 7.38 -4.03
C VAL A 48 -24.20 8.43 -3.30
N MET A 49 -23.79 8.17 -2.05
CA MET A 49 -22.92 9.07 -1.30
C MET A 49 -21.57 9.28 -1.99
N MET A 50 -20.97 8.24 -2.55
CA MET A 50 -19.74 8.35 -3.35
C MET A 50 -19.95 9.21 -4.61
N LEU A 51 -21.05 9.01 -5.33
CA LEU A 51 -21.37 9.76 -6.56
C LEU A 51 -21.69 11.23 -6.30
N THR A 52 -22.20 11.55 -5.12
CA THR A 52 -22.52 12.94 -4.70
C THR A 52 -21.32 13.66 -4.05
N GLY A 53 -20.15 13.03 -4.00
CA GLY A 53 -18.94 13.61 -3.42
C GLY A 53 -18.92 13.64 -1.88
N ILE A 54 -19.88 13.01 -1.22
CA ILE A 54 -19.89 12.81 0.23
C ILE A 54 -18.97 11.65 0.56
N MET A 55 -17.66 11.87 0.47
CA MET A 55 -16.66 10.83 0.74
C MET A 55 -15.97 11.11 2.07
N PHE A 56 -16.19 10.21 3.04
CA PHE A 56 -15.36 10.09 4.23
C PHE A 56 -14.61 8.75 4.17
N THR A 57 -13.40 8.70 4.66
CA THR A 57 -12.55 7.48 4.65
C THR A 57 -13.27 6.26 5.25
N TRP A 58 -14.05 6.45 6.33
CA TRP A 58 -14.83 5.40 6.95
C TRP A 58 -15.98 4.86 6.07
N ILE A 59 -16.58 5.70 5.19
CA ILE A 59 -17.63 5.29 4.24
C ILE A 59 -17.05 4.32 3.22
N PHE A 60 -15.86 4.62 2.73
CA PHE A 60 -15.15 3.75 1.79
C PHE A 60 -14.82 2.39 2.44
N SER A 61 -14.27 2.39 3.65
CA SER A 61 -14.00 1.17 4.41
C SER A 61 -15.27 0.36 4.67
N LEU A 62 -16.36 1.01 5.07
CA LEU A 62 -17.66 0.36 5.26
C LEU A 62 -18.17 -0.27 3.97
N GLY A 63 -18.03 0.42 2.84
CA GLY A 63 -18.40 -0.12 1.52
C GLY A 63 -17.65 -1.41 1.19
N ILE A 64 -16.34 -1.43 1.44
CA ILE A 64 -15.50 -2.62 1.24
C ILE A 64 -15.91 -3.76 2.19
N TYR A 65 -16.16 -3.47 3.47
CA TYR A 65 -16.60 -4.50 4.42
C TYR A 65 -17.94 -5.12 4.00
N LEU A 66 -18.89 -4.31 3.57
CA LEU A 66 -20.18 -4.80 3.07
C LEU A 66 -20.02 -5.61 1.80
N PHE A 67 -19.15 -5.19 0.89
CA PHE A 67 -18.81 -5.98 -0.29
C PHE A 67 -18.24 -7.34 0.09
N LEU A 68 -17.24 -7.40 0.96
CA LEU A 68 -16.56 -8.63 1.37
C LEU A 68 -17.46 -9.56 2.20
N LEU A 69 -18.27 -9.03 3.10
CA LEU A 69 -19.05 -9.83 4.06
C LEU A 69 -20.48 -10.13 3.59
N ALA A 70 -21.02 -9.31 2.69
CA ALA A 70 -22.40 -9.47 2.26
C ALA A 70 -22.53 -9.72 0.75
N CYS A 71 -21.98 -8.89 -0.14
CA CYS A 71 -22.21 -9.01 -1.57
C CYS A 71 -21.48 -10.21 -2.16
N LEU A 72 -20.16 -10.27 -2.02
CA LEU A 72 -19.33 -11.33 -2.59
C LEU A 72 -19.76 -12.75 -2.13
N PRO A 73 -19.99 -13.02 -0.82
CA PRO A 73 -20.48 -14.33 -0.39
C PRO A 73 -21.85 -14.71 -0.95
N ARG A 74 -22.72 -13.72 -1.21
CA ARG A 74 -24.03 -13.98 -1.83
C ARG A 74 -23.91 -14.29 -3.31
N TRP A 75 -23.02 -13.62 -4.03
CA TRP A 75 -22.77 -13.93 -5.45
C TRP A 75 -22.35 -15.39 -5.63
N PHE A 76 -21.41 -15.86 -4.81
CA PHE A 76 -20.99 -17.28 -4.84
C PHE A 76 -22.10 -18.22 -4.43
N HIS A 77 -22.91 -17.88 -3.41
CA HIS A 77 -24.07 -18.70 -3.04
C HIS A 77 -25.10 -18.78 -4.16
N ALA A 78 -25.42 -17.67 -4.81
CA ALA A 78 -26.34 -17.64 -5.93
C ALA A 78 -25.83 -18.46 -7.13
N LEU A 79 -24.55 -18.32 -7.48
CA LEU A 79 -23.89 -19.10 -8.52
C LEU A 79 -23.97 -20.61 -8.24
N MET A 80 -23.60 -21.04 -7.03
CA MET A 80 -23.65 -22.46 -6.63
C MET A 80 -25.08 -22.98 -6.59
N ALA A 81 -26.06 -22.17 -6.16
CA ALA A 81 -27.47 -22.55 -6.20
C ALA A 81 -28.00 -22.70 -7.65
N LEU A 82 -27.54 -21.85 -8.58
CA LEU A 82 -27.83 -21.96 -10.00
C LEU A 82 -27.26 -23.27 -10.57
N LEU A 83 -26.06 -23.67 -10.15
CA LEU A 83 -25.43 -24.95 -10.48
C LEU A 83 -26.07 -26.17 -9.75
N ARG A 84 -27.23 -25.97 -9.10
CA ARG A 84 -27.97 -26.98 -8.33
C ARG A 84 -27.24 -27.52 -7.09
N MET A 85 -26.30 -26.73 -6.52
CA MET A 85 -25.51 -27.04 -5.34
C MET A 85 -25.75 -26.05 -4.17
N PRO A 86 -27.02 -25.81 -3.72
CA PRO A 86 -27.32 -24.74 -2.76
C PRO A 86 -26.69 -24.96 -1.37
N ARG A 87 -26.52 -26.22 -0.93
CA ARG A 87 -25.86 -26.54 0.34
C ARG A 87 -24.35 -26.21 0.29
N ALA A 88 -23.68 -26.56 -0.82
CA ALA A 88 -22.29 -26.17 -1.05
C ALA A 88 -22.16 -24.64 -1.14
N GLY A 89 -23.09 -23.97 -1.81
CA GLY A 89 -23.17 -22.50 -1.86
C GLY A 89 -23.28 -21.85 -0.48
N MET A 90 -24.09 -22.43 0.43
CA MET A 90 -24.16 -21.95 1.80
C MET A 90 -22.85 -22.15 2.57
N ALA A 91 -22.19 -23.30 2.42
CA ALA A 91 -20.89 -23.56 3.04
C ALA A 91 -19.82 -22.57 2.54
N VAL A 92 -19.74 -22.33 1.23
CA VAL A 92 -18.85 -21.34 0.62
C VAL A 92 -19.15 -19.92 1.15
N ARG A 93 -20.43 -19.56 1.24
CA ARG A 93 -20.84 -18.27 1.81
C ARG A 93 -20.35 -18.07 3.23
N ILE A 94 -20.54 -19.07 4.11
CA ILE A 94 -20.07 -19.03 5.51
C ILE A 94 -18.54 -18.92 5.56
N MET A 95 -17.85 -19.71 4.76
CA MET A 95 -16.39 -19.66 4.66
C MET A 95 -15.89 -18.28 4.23
N LEU A 96 -16.45 -17.68 3.20
CA LEU A 96 -16.06 -16.35 2.70
C LEU A 96 -16.32 -15.26 3.76
N VAL A 97 -17.44 -15.34 4.48
CA VAL A 97 -17.71 -14.42 5.61
C VAL A 97 -16.66 -14.59 6.71
N ALA A 98 -16.33 -15.82 7.10
CA ALA A 98 -15.33 -16.07 8.14
C ALA A 98 -13.94 -15.57 7.72
N VAL A 99 -13.55 -15.80 6.47
CA VAL A 99 -12.28 -15.31 5.89
C VAL A 99 -12.27 -13.78 5.82
N GLY A 100 -13.37 -13.15 5.41
CA GLY A 100 -13.49 -11.69 5.41
C GLY A 100 -13.37 -11.10 6.82
N LEU A 101 -14.06 -11.69 7.81
CA LEU A 101 -13.94 -11.28 9.21
C LEU A 101 -12.51 -11.43 9.73
N TYR A 102 -11.83 -12.53 9.40
CA TYR A 102 -10.41 -12.70 9.75
C TYR A 102 -9.54 -11.58 9.18
N GLY A 103 -9.72 -11.22 7.90
CA GLY A 103 -8.97 -10.14 7.26
C GLY A 103 -9.19 -8.78 7.92
N ILE A 104 -10.45 -8.50 8.34
CA ILE A 104 -10.84 -7.23 8.99
C ILE A 104 -10.36 -7.15 10.45
N THR A 105 -10.35 -8.28 11.18
CA THR A 105 -10.04 -8.26 12.62
C THR A 105 -8.58 -8.52 12.92
N PHE A 106 -7.94 -9.42 12.19
CA PHE A 106 -6.59 -9.90 12.47
C PHE A 106 -5.60 -9.66 11.33
N GLY A 107 -6.04 -9.79 10.07
CA GLY A 107 -5.16 -9.80 8.92
C GLY A 107 -4.33 -8.53 8.77
N TRP A 108 -4.94 -7.36 8.88
CA TRP A 108 -4.25 -6.08 8.76
C TRP A 108 -3.33 -5.74 9.94
N LYS A 109 -3.41 -6.49 11.05
CA LYS A 109 -2.53 -6.39 12.22
C LYS A 109 -1.36 -7.39 12.18
N ARG A 110 -1.35 -8.29 11.20
CA ARG A 110 -0.33 -9.34 11.07
C ARG A 110 0.91 -8.83 10.33
N ILE A 111 1.72 -8.01 10.99
CA ILE A 111 2.98 -7.52 10.42
C ILE A 111 3.95 -8.68 10.26
N VAL A 112 4.58 -8.79 9.09
CA VAL A 112 5.62 -9.77 8.78
C VAL A 112 6.93 -9.06 8.43
N VAL A 113 8.05 -9.63 8.84
CA VAL A 113 9.37 -9.23 8.34
C VAL A 113 9.74 -10.19 7.21
N ARG A 114 10.10 -9.64 6.05
CA ARG A 114 10.59 -10.38 4.90
C ARG A 114 12.05 -10.04 4.68
N GLU A 115 12.85 -11.02 4.36
CA GLU A 115 14.25 -10.82 3.98
C GLU A 115 14.41 -11.12 2.50
N THR A 116 15.18 -10.30 1.80
CA THR A 116 15.53 -10.50 0.39
C THR A 116 16.95 -10.02 0.13
N GLU A 117 17.56 -10.55 -0.91
CA GLU A 117 18.94 -10.24 -1.30
C GLU A 117 18.95 -9.60 -2.69
N VAL A 118 19.76 -8.55 -2.84
CA VAL A 118 20.02 -7.89 -4.14
C VAL A 118 21.51 -8.02 -4.44
N ALA A 119 21.82 -8.85 -5.43
CA ALA A 119 23.20 -9.13 -5.85
C ALA A 119 23.57 -8.29 -7.08
N SER A 120 24.60 -7.45 -6.95
CA SER A 120 25.06 -6.58 -8.03
C SER A 120 26.59 -6.59 -8.17
N HIS A 121 27.09 -6.66 -9.42
CA HIS A 121 28.51 -6.50 -9.71
C HIS A 121 29.02 -5.08 -9.47
N ALA A 122 28.12 -4.08 -9.52
CA ALA A 122 28.46 -2.67 -9.32
C ALA A 122 28.49 -2.27 -7.84
N LEU A 123 28.15 -3.18 -6.91
CA LEU A 123 28.15 -2.86 -5.48
C LEU A 123 29.58 -2.67 -4.98
N PRO A 124 29.91 -1.49 -4.37
CA PRO A 124 31.21 -1.27 -3.77
C PRO A 124 31.48 -2.26 -2.62
N PRO A 125 32.73 -2.76 -2.48
CA PRO A 125 33.08 -3.80 -1.50
C PRO A 125 32.71 -3.46 -0.05
N SER A 126 32.83 -2.20 0.39
CA SER A 126 32.52 -1.79 1.74
C SER A 126 31.01 -1.84 2.07
N PHE A 127 30.15 -1.96 1.07
CA PHE A 127 28.70 -2.13 1.21
C PHE A 127 28.26 -3.59 1.10
N GLN A 128 29.18 -4.55 1.06
CA GLN A 128 28.84 -5.96 1.12
C GLN A 128 28.13 -6.28 2.45
N GLY A 129 26.94 -6.85 2.37
CA GLY A 129 26.12 -7.17 3.54
C GLY A 129 25.32 -5.99 4.10
N PHE A 130 25.32 -4.82 3.44
CA PHE A 130 24.55 -3.64 3.87
C PHE A 130 23.06 -3.92 3.90
N ARG A 131 22.41 -3.65 5.03
CA ARG A 131 21.01 -3.99 5.30
C ARG A 131 20.12 -2.76 5.24
N ILE A 132 19.13 -2.79 4.36
CA ILE A 132 18.14 -1.71 4.20
C ILE A 132 16.80 -2.21 4.73
N ALA A 133 16.23 -1.58 5.75
CA ALA A 133 14.83 -1.78 6.10
C ALA A 133 13.96 -0.89 5.21
N HIS A 134 13.20 -1.51 4.33
CA HIS A 134 12.25 -0.85 3.45
C HIS A 134 10.85 -0.93 4.05
N ILE A 135 10.30 0.22 4.43
CA ILE A 135 8.93 0.43 4.88
C ILE A 135 8.23 1.41 3.95
N SER A 136 6.92 1.26 3.80
CA SER A 136 6.10 2.08 2.90
C SER A 136 4.66 2.13 3.39
N ASP A 137 3.90 3.12 2.93
CA ASP A 137 2.45 3.13 3.04
C ASP A 137 1.96 2.92 4.49
N LEU A 138 2.43 3.75 5.41
CA LEU A 138 2.05 3.67 6.82
C LEU A 138 0.57 3.97 7.03
N HIS A 139 0.03 4.98 6.32
CA HIS A 139 -1.38 5.37 6.41
C HIS A 139 -1.86 5.52 7.86
N LEU A 140 -1.20 6.39 8.61
CA LEU A 140 -1.33 6.52 10.07
C LEU A 140 -2.75 6.83 10.55
N GLY A 141 -3.59 7.45 9.71
CA GLY A 141 -4.99 7.68 10.03
C GLY A 141 -5.78 6.40 10.34
N THR A 142 -5.34 5.26 9.81
CA THR A 142 -5.94 3.95 10.07
C THR A 142 -5.65 3.45 11.49
N TYR A 143 -4.56 3.91 12.10
CA TYR A 143 -4.12 3.48 13.43
C TYR A 143 -4.59 4.37 14.58
N SER A 144 -5.45 5.36 14.33
CA SER A 144 -5.93 6.30 15.36
C SER A 144 -6.56 5.61 16.58
N SER A 145 -7.17 4.43 16.38
CA SER A 145 -7.73 3.59 17.45
C SER A 145 -6.78 2.48 17.95
N GLU A 146 -5.60 2.33 17.37
CA GLU A 146 -4.66 1.24 17.62
C GLU A 146 -3.19 1.77 17.63
N PRO A 147 -2.87 2.77 18.47
CA PRO A 147 -1.56 3.44 18.43
C PRO A 147 -0.39 2.49 18.73
N GLU A 148 -0.62 1.44 19.49
CA GLU A 148 0.37 0.41 19.80
C GLU A 148 0.87 -0.35 18.54
N MET A 149 0.12 -0.32 17.45
CA MET A 149 0.55 -0.92 16.19
C MET A 149 1.74 -0.17 15.59
N VAL A 150 1.77 1.16 15.66
CA VAL A 150 2.88 1.98 15.17
C VAL A 150 4.11 1.74 16.04
N GLU A 151 3.96 1.67 17.36
CA GLU A 151 5.06 1.30 18.26
C GLU A 151 5.62 -0.09 17.98
N ARG A 152 4.73 -1.04 17.62
CA ARG A 152 5.13 -2.39 17.20
C ARG A 152 5.92 -2.35 15.90
N ILE A 153 5.51 -1.56 14.90
CA ILE A 153 6.25 -1.37 13.64
C ILE A 153 7.66 -0.85 13.95
N VAL A 154 7.76 0.24 14.72
CA VAL A 154 9.06 0.84 15.09
C VAL A 154 9.97 -0.18 15.79
N ARG A 155 9.44 -0.93 16.75
CA ARG A 155 10.20 -1.98 17.44
C ARG A 155 10.69 -3.05 16.47
N MET A 156 9.82 -3.57 15.59
CA MET A 156 10.18 -4.62 14.63
C MET A 156 11.22 -4.15 13.61
N VAL A 157 11.14 -2.89 13.14
CA VAL A 157 12.18 -2.30 12.28
C VAL A 157 13.51 -2.21 12.98
N ASN A 158 13.54 -1.74 14.24
CA ASN A 158 14.76 -1.63 15.01
C ASN A 158 15.36 -3.01 15.37
N GLU A 159 14.54 -4.00 15.69
CA GLU A 159 14.96 -5.39 15.94
C GLU A 159 15.62 -6.03 14.71
N ALA A 160 15.22 -5.64 13.50
CA ALA A 160 15.87 -6.08 12.27
C ALA A 160 17.29 -5.53 12.10
N SER A 161 17.71 -4.57 12.94
CA SER A 161 19.05 -3.97 12.96
C SER A 161 19.54 -3.56 11.56
N PRO A 162 18.82 -2.68 10.83
CA PRO A 162 19.23 -2.21 9.52
C PRO A 162 20.36 -1.18 9.63
N ASP A 163 21.17 -1.07 8.56
CA ASP A 163 22.15 0.02 8.42
C ASP A 163 21.46 1.31 7.98
N LEU A 164 20.41 1.19 7.15
CA LEU A 164 19.61 2.30 6.64
C LEU A 164 18.12 1.92 6.73
N ILE A 165 17.26 2.88 7.06
CA ILE A 165 15.82 2.76 6.91
C ILE A 165 15.39 3.64 5.73
N VAL A 166 14.59 3.08 4.80
CA VAL A 166 13.97 3.84 3.73
C VAL A 166 12.45 3.80 3.85
N PHE A 167 11.83 4.95 3.65
CA PHE A 167 10.38 5.09 3.64
C PHE A 167 9.92 5.63 2.28
N THR A 168 9.13 4.84 1.57
CA THR A 168 8.74 5.14 0.18
C THR A 168 7.37 5.80 0.05
N GLY A 169 6.95 6.59 1.06
CA GLY A 169 5.78 7.48 0.95
C GLY A 169 4.48 6.91 1.51
N ASP A 170 3.43 7.71 1.46
CA ASP A 170 2.10 7.48 2.01
C ASP A 170 2.12 7.32 3.55
N ILE A 171 2.63 8.37 4.25
CA ILE A 171 2.64 8.40 5.71
C ILE A 171 1.25 8.66 6.30
N VAL A 172 0.40 9.43 5.61
CA VAL A 172 -0.98 9.74 6.01
C VAL A 172 -2.00 9.19 5.01
N ASN A 173 -3.28 9.17 5.39
CA ASN A 173 -4.38 8.89 4.46
C ASN A 173 -4.82 10.17 3.73
N THR A 174 -4.99 11.29 4.46
CA THR A 174 -5.59 12.50 3.93
C THR A 174 -5.04 13.80 4.52
N SER A 175 -4.41 13.77 5.70
CA SER A 175 -4.07 15.00 6.40
C SER A 175 -2.95 14.85 7.45
N PRO A 176 -2.20 15.94 7.76
CA PRO A 176 -1.13 15.92 8.76
C PRO A 176 -1.61 15.64 10.19
N GLN A 177 -2.90 15.86 10.49
CA GLN A 177 -3.49 15.54 11.79
C GLN A 177 -3.34 14.06 12.15
N GLU A 178 -3.28 13.20 11.13
CA GLU A 178 -3.11 11.76 11.29
C GLU A 178 -1.66 11.40 11.73
N LEU A 179 -0.68 12.20 11.34
CA LEU A 179 0.74 11.99 11.70
C LEU A 179 1.07 12.49 13.11
N ARG A 180 0.43 13.59 13.56
CA ARG A 180 0.78 14.25 14.83
C ARG A 180 0.88 13.33 16.06
N PRO A 181 -0.04 12.36 16.30
CA PRO A 181 0.05 11.47 17.46
C PRO A 181 1.22 10.49 17.37
N PHE A 182 1.80 10.29 16.20
CA PHE A 182 2.78 9.26 15.92
C PHE A 182 4.21 9.81 15.68
N THR A 183 4.40 11.13 15.74
CA THR A 183 5.74 11.72 15.58
C THR A 183 6.72 11.17 16.60
N ASP A 184 6.37 11.14 17.90
CA ASP A 184 7.25 10.62 18.95
C ASP A 184 7.61 9.13 18.75
N PRO A 185 6.69 8.18 18.53
CA PRO A 185 7.05 6.82 18.16
C PRO A 185 7.99 6.74 16.96
N LEU A 186 7.74 7.50 15.90
CA LEU A 186 8.51 7.43 14.65
C LEU A 186 9.92 8.02 14.77
N THR A 187 10.16 8.97 15.69
CA THR A 187 11.55 9.44 16.00
C THR A 187 12.43 8.35 16.59
N ARG A 188 11.83 7.26 17.10
CA ARG A 188 12.56 6.11 17.69
C ARG A 188 13.03 5.08 16.67
N LEU A 189 12.77 5.28 15.36
CA LEU A 189 13.40 4.50 14.30
C LEU A 189 14.92 4.76 14.31
N LYS A 190 15.72 3.68 14.30
CA LYS A 190 17.18 3.76 14.47
C LYS A 190 17.91 2.94 13.41
N ALA A 191 18.82 3.60 12.71
CA ALA A 191 19.80 2.99 11.84
C ALA A 191 21.06 3.85 11.81
N PRO A 192 22.26 3.30 11.59
CA PRO A 192 23.51 4.08 11.49
C PRO A 192 23.44 5.21 10.46
N TYR A 193 22.80 4.98 9.33
CA TYR A 193 22.59 5.98 8.27
C TYR A 193 21.23 6.70 8.38
N GLY A 194 20.48 6.51 9.46
CA GLY A 194 19.22 7.18 9.74
C GLY A 194 18.05 6.68 8.87
N VAL A 195 17.10 7.59 8.66
CA VAL A 195 15.90 7.36 7.85
C VAL A 195 15.94 8.28 6.63
N ILE A 196 15.83 7.72 5.43
CA ILE A 196 15.63 8.48 4.18
C ILE A 196 14.20 8.23 3.70
N SER A 197 13.48 9.30 3.40
CA SER A 197 12.07 9.22 3.02
C SER A 197 11.77 9.99 1.72
N ILE A 198 10.65 9.63 1.11
CA ILE A 198 10.02 10.37 0.01
C ILE A 198 8.53 10.55 0.31
N MET A 199 7.85 11.35 -0.52
CA MET A 199 6.39 11.53 -0.48
C MET A 199 5.70 10.50 -1.39
N GLY A 200 4.55 9.96 -0.90
CA GLY A 200 3.62 9.22 -1.74
C GLY A 200 2.43 10.08 -2.17
N ASN A 201 1.49 9.53 -2.94
CA ASN A 201 0.37 10.30 -3.49
C ASN A 201 -0.61 10.80 -2.41
N HIS A 202 -0.76 10.10 -1.30
CA HIS A 202 -1.60 10.53 -0.18
C HIS A 202 -1.00 11.71 0.60
N ASP A 203 0.31 11.85 0.61
CA ASP A 203 1.01 12.90 1.34
C ASP A 203 0.84 14.30 0.73
N TYR A 204 0.31 14.37 -0.50
CA TYR A 204 -0.09 15.65 -1.12
C TYR A 204 -1.46 16.15 -0.62
N CYS A 205 -2.15 15.40 0.24
CA CYS A 205 -3.43 15.76 0.86
C CYS A 205 -4.52 16.16 -0.14
N THR A 206 -4.51 15.58 -1.34
CA THR A 206 -5.50 15.85 -2.40
C THR A 206 -6.77 15.05 -2.23
N TYR A 207 -6.78 14.05 -1.35
CA TYR A 207 -7.92 13.21 -1.01
C TYR A 207 -8.66 13.75 0.22
N GLY A 208 -9.96 13.61 0.26
CA GLY A 208 -10.79 14.10 1.36
C GLY A 208 -11.38 15.48 1.16
N PRO A 209 -12.22 15.94 2.12
CA PRO A 209 -12.90 17.23 2.04
C PRO A 209 -11.90 18.39 2.18
N LYS A 210 -12.02 19.40 1.33
CA LYS A 210 -11.18 20.59 1.31
C LYS A 210 -12.02 21.83 1.63
N LYS A 211 -11.45 22.75 2.41
CA LYS A 211 -12.07 24.05 2.73
C LYS A 211 -11.68 25.13 1.71
N SER A 212 -10.52 24.98 1.05
CA SER A 212 -10.01 25.88 0.02
C SER A 212 -9.10 25.16 -0.94
N GLU A 213 -8.79 25.76 -2.09
CA GLU A 213 -7.84 25.20 -3.06
C GLU A 213 -6.39 25.20 -2.57
N SER A 214 -6.03 26.12 -1.67
CA SER A 214 -4.68 26.24 -1.10
C SER A 214 -4.44 25.30 0.10
N GLU A 215 -5.50 24.74 0.69
CA GLU A 215 -5.39 23.90 1.89
C GLU A 215 -4.48 22.66 1.68
N PRO A 216 -4.54 21.92 0.56
CA PRO A 216 -3.65 20.77 0.34
C PRO A 216 -2.17 21.14 0.36
N LEU A 217 -1.79 22.30 -0.17
CA LEU A 217 -0.39 22.76 -0.16
C LEU A 217 0.10 23.04 1.27
N ALA A 218 -0.70 23.74 2.08
CA ALA A 218 -0.35 23.98 3.48
C ALA A 218 -0.23 22.68 4.29
N MET A 219 -1.12 21.72 4.05
CA MET A 219 -1.05 20.40 4.68
C MET A 219 0.18 19.60 4.23
N GLN A 220 0.54 19.65 2.95
CA GLN A 220 1.76 19.04 2.43
C GLN A 220 3.00 19.65 3.09
N GLU A 221 3.09 20.98 3.18
CA GLU A 221 4.20 21.66 3.85
C GLU A 221 4.33 21.27 5.31
N GLU A 222 3.21 21.07 6.02
CA GLU A 222 3.19 20.57 7.40
C GLU A 222 3.76 19.15 7.48
N ILE A 223 3.36 18.22 6.60
CA ILE A 223 3.91 16.84 6.56
C ILE A 223 5.42 16.86 6.31
N ILE A 224 5.88 17.70 5.37
CA ILE A 224 7.30 17.88 5.09
C ILE A 224 8.04 18.36 6.34
N ALA A 225 7.51 19.39 7.01
CA ALA A 225 8.11 19.92 8.23
C ALA A 225 8.15 18.87 9.34
N MET A 226 7.09 18.10 9.54
CA MET A 226 7.02 17.04 10.56
C MET A 226 8.03 15.92 10.28
N GLN A 227 8.19 15.46 9.03
CA GLN A 227 9.19 14.44 8.70
C GLN A 227 10.62 14.95 9.01
N ARG A 228 10.94 16.19 8.66
CA ARG A 228 12.22 16.83 8.99
C ARG A 228 12.44 16.98 10.49
N GLN A 229 11.40 17.35 11.25
CA GLN A 229 11.44 17.45 12.71
C GLN A 229 11.68 16.08 13.39
N MET A 230 11.20 14.99 12.79
CA MET A 230 11.50 13.63 13.23
C MET A 230 12.94 13.21 12.94
N GLY A 231 13.74 14.05 12.27
CA GLY A 231 15.11 13.74 11.89
C GLY A 231 15.21 12.89 10.61
N TRP A 232 14.13 12.76 9.85
CA TRP A 232 14.15 12.04 8.58
C TRP A 232 14.74 12.91 7.48
N ASN A 233 15.58 12.33 6.63
CA ASN A 233 16.09 12.97 5.42
C ASN A 233 15.08 12.80 4.31
N LEU A 234 14.12 13.73 4.23
CA LEU A 234 13.09 13.74 3.17
C LEU A 234 13.67 14.28 1.86
N LEU A 235 13.71 13.43 0.84
CA LEU A 235 14.16 13.78 -0.50
C LEU A 235 12.97 14.19 -1.37
N MET A 236 13.12 15.33 -2.05
CA MET A 236 12.14 15.95 -2.95
C MET A 236 12.85 16.26 -4.28
N ASN A 237 12.94 15.26 -5.17
CA ASN A 237 13.73 15.30 -6.38
C ASN A 237 15.19 15.66 -6.10
N GLY A 238 15.84 14.82 -5.30
CA GLY A 238 17.23 15.00 -4.86
C GLY A 238 17.85 13.68 -4.43
N HIS A 239 19.06 13.72 -3.89
CA HIS A 239 19.77 12.53 -3.45
C HIS A 239 20.57 12.78 -2.17
N ALA A 240 20.94 11.68 -1.52
CA ALA A 240 21.90 11.64 -0.41
C ALA A 240 23.01 10.64 -0.77
N VAL A 241 24.26 11.02 -0.51
CA VAL A 241 25.42 10.14 -0.68
C VAL A 241 25.80 9.56 0.67
N LEU A 242 25.82 8.24 0.76
CA LEU A 242 26.23 7.49 1.95
C LEU A 242 27.67 7.03 1.77
N HIS A 243 28.51 7.33 2.75
CA HIS A 243 29.92 6.94 2.74
C HIS A 243 30.17 5.79 3.73
N ASN A 244 30.91 4.78 3.28
CA ASN A 244 31.40 3.70 4.12
C ASN A 244 32.87 3.41 3.73
N ALA A 245 33.78 3.61 4.68
CA ALA A 245 35.22 3.58 4.43
C ALA A 245 35.63 4.47 3.23
N THR A 246 36.16 3.90 2.16
CA THR A 246 36.58 4.61 0.95
C THR A 246 35.49 4.67 -0.13
N ASP A 247 34.40 3.95 0.06
CA ASP A 247 33.35 3.79 -0.94
C ASP A 247 32.13 4.66 -0.63
N SER A 248 31.29 4.85 -1.63
CA SER A 248 30.00 5.53 -1.48
C SER A 248 28.92 4.93 -2.35
N ILE A 249 27.67 5.08 -1.90
CA ILE A 249 26.46 4.78 -2.69
C ILE A 249 25.55 6.00 -2.65
N ALA A 250 24.73 6.20 -3.68
CA ALA A 250 23.72 7.26 -3.71
C ALA A 250 22.33 6.70 -3.48
N VAL A 251 21.59 7.32 -2.59
CA VAL A 251 20.15 7.11 -2.42
C VAL A 251 19.43 8.31 -3.04
N ILE A 252 18.70 8.08 -4.11
CA ILE A 252 17.99 9.08 -4.89
C ILE A 252 16.52 9.03 -4.45
N GLY A 253 15.89 10.17 -4.27
CA GLY A 253 14.45 10.25 -3.95
C GLY A 253 13.74 11.20 -4.89
N VAL A 254 12.70 10.71 -5.54
CA VAL A 254 11.83 11.54 -6.38
C VAL A 254 10.49 11.79 -5.68
N GLU A 255 9.83 12.87 -6.06
CA GLU A 255 8.43 13.08 -5.73
C GLU A 255 7.55 12.05 -6.46
N ASN A 256 6.26 11.99 -6.14
CA ASN A 256 5.38 10.99 -6.74
C ASN A 256 5.32 11.09 -8.26
N ASP A 257 5.46 9.96 -8.94
CA ASP A 257 5.30 9.82 -10.39
C ASP A 257 4.10 8.90 -10.66
N GLY A 258 2.91 9.47 -10.60
CA GLY A 258 1.65 8.73 -10.73
C GLY A 258 0.93 9.03 -12.05
N HIS A 259 0.15 8.07 -12.52
CA HIS A 259 -0.79 8.31 -13.61
C HIS A 259 -2.04 9.04 -13.08
N PRO A 260 -2.70 9.89 -13.88
CA PRO A 260 -3.93 10.56 -13.43
C PRO A 260 -4.94 9.55 -12.84
N PRO A 261 -5.56 9.86 -11.69
CA PRO A 261 -5.62 11.16 -10.99
C PRO A 261 -4.49 11.43 -9.96
N PHE A 262 -3.43 10.63 -9.93
CA PHE A 262 -2.34 10.80 -8.98
C PHE A 262 -1.38 11.93 -9.40
N PRO A 263 -0.73 12.61 -8.44
CA PRO A 263 0.28 13.62 -8.76
C PRO A 263 1.44 13.03 -9.57
N ALA A 264 1.89 13.74 -10.61
CA ALA A 264 3.08 13.43 -11.38
C ALA A 264 4.06 14.61 -11.25
N ARG A 265 5.01 14.51 -10.31
CA ARG A 265 5.97 15.57 -9.95
C ARG A 265 7.41 15.09 -9.90
N ALA A 266 7.65 13.83 -10.23
CA ALA A 266 8.99 13.28 -10.26
C ALA A 266 9.86 13.99 -11.30
N ASP A 267 11.08 14.31 -10.89
CA ASP A 267 12.13 14.89 -11.75
C ASP A 267 13.41 14.09 -11.50
N LEU A 268 13.55 13.00 -12.25
CA LEU A 268 14.67 12.08 -12.10
C LEU A 268 15.98 12.70 -12.54
N GLU A 269 15.96 13.57 -13.55
CA GLU A 269 17.14 14.28 -14.05
C GLU A 269 17.70 15.21 -12.96
N LYS A 270 16.83 16.01 -12.35
CA LYS A 270 17.20 16.85 -11.20
C LYS A 270 17.70 16.01 -10.03
N ALA A 271 17.01 14.91 -9.70
CA ALA A 271 17.34 14.05 -8.56
C ALA A 271 18.72 13.37 -8.71
N THR A 272 19.16 13.09 -9.94
CA THR A 272 20.44 12.45 -10.25
C THR A 272 21.55 13.44 -10.59
N SER A 273 21.25 14.73 -10.70
CA SER A 273 22.21 15.76 -11.11
C SER A 273 23.46 15.77 -10.23
N GLY A 274 24.64 15.68 -10.85
CA GLY A 274 25.94 15.65 -10.15
C GLY A 274 26.39 14.27 -9.70
N LEU A 275 25.60 13.21 -9.86
CA LEU A 275 26.03 11.83 -9.61
C LEU A 275 26.82 11.31 -10.82
N THR A 276 27.93 10.61 -10.57
CA THR A 276 28.73 9.97 -11.62
C THR A 276 28.19 8.58 -11.98
N ALA A 277 28.58 8.05 -13.12
CA ALA A 277 28.17 6.72 -13.59
C ALA A 277 28.73 5.58 -12.70
N GLU A 278 29.87 5.80 -12.06
CA GLU A 278 30.54 4.81 -11.19
C GLU A 278 29.83 4.67 -9.83
N CYS A 279 28.99 5.63 -9.44
CA CYS A 279 28.27 5.59 -8.19
C CYS A 279 27.16 4.52 -8.22
N TYR A 280 27.15 3.60 -7.25
CA TYR A 280 26.02 2.68 -7.07
C TYR A 280 24.76 3.44 -6.65
N LYS A 281 23.68 3.31 -7.40
CA LYS A 281 22.48 4.12 -7.24
C LYS A 281 21.28 3.29 -6.78
N ILE A 282 20.63 3.79 -5.74
CA ILE A 282 19.35 3.26 -5.21
C ILE A 282 18.31 4.36 -5.38
N LEU A 283 17.21 4.09 -6.07
CA LEU A 283 16.11 5.02 -6.27
C LEU A 283 14.96 4.70 -5.31
N LEU A 284 14.44 5.71 -4.65
CA LEU A 284 13.16 5.69 -3.95
C LEU A 284 12.13 6.39 -4.82
N THR A 285 11.06 5.70 -5.18
CA THR A 285 9.90 6.23 -5.90
C THR A 285 8.64 5.54 -5.38
N HIS A 286 7.56 6.28 -5.18
CA HIS A 286 6.37 5.70 -4.55
C HIS A 286 5.64 4.73 -5.50
N ASP A 287 5.29 5.18 -6.71
CA ASP A 287 4.59 4.37 -7.72
C ASP A 287 5.57 3.45 -8.47
N PRO A 288 5.37 2.12 -8.46
CA PRO A 288 6.28 1.17 -9.14
C PRO A 288 6.26 1.30 -10.66
N SER A 289 5.22 1.90 -11.27
CA SER A 289 5.15 2.09 -12.72
C SER A 289 6.27 3.01 -13.23
N HIS A 290 6.80 3.91 -12.39
CA HIS A 290 7.96 4.76 -12.69
C HIS A 290 9.18 3.94 -13.12
N TRP A 291 9.40 2.78 -12.49
CA TRP A 291 10.52 1.91 -12.85
C TRP A 291 10.48 1.49 -14.33
N ARG A 292 9.32 1.07 -14.81
CA ARG A 292 9.16 0.52 -16.16
C ARG A 292 9.34 1.59 -17.25
N HIS A 293 8.80 2.78 -17.04
CA HIS A 293 8.79 3.81 -18.09
C HIS A 293 9.96 4.80 -18.04
N ALA A 294 10.62 4.98 -16.88
CA ALA A 294 11.66 5.99 -16.74
C ALA A 294 13.02 5.46 -16.24
N VAL A 295 13.06 4.28 -15.61
CA VAL A 295 14.29 3.77 -14.97
C VAL A 295 14.88 2.59 -15.73
N LEU A 296 14.07 1.56 -15.99
CA LEU A 296 14.52 0.33 -16.64
C LEU A 296 15.01 0.60 -18.05
N ASN A 297 16.27 0.25 -18.33
CA ASN A 297 16.97 0.47 -19.60
C ASN A 297 17.19 1.96 -19.97
N HIS A 298 16.80 2.90 -19.13
CA HIS A 298 17.00 4.34 -19.38
C HIS A 298 18.06 4.95 -18.47
N THR A 299 18.40 4.26 -17.38
CA THR A 299 19.36 4.75 -16.37
C THR A 299 20.31 3.63 -15.92
N ASP A 300 21.33 4.02 -15.14
CA ASP A 300 22.27 3.12 -14.46
C ASP A 300 21.86 2.82 -12.98
N ILE A 301 20.61 3.08 -12.60
CA ILE A 301 20.09 2.80 -11.26
C ILE A 301 20.01 1.28 -11.07
N ALA A 302 20.72 0.78 -10.07
CA ALA A 302 20.83 -0.66 -9.81
C ALA A 302 19.64 -1.24 -9.06
N LEU A 303 19.07 -0.47 -8.12
CA LEU A 303 17.93 -0.89 -7.29
C LEU A 303 16.90 0.25 -7.20
N THR A 304 15.65 -0.07 -7.41
CA THR A 304 14.50 0.82 -7.17
C THR A 304 13.63 0.25 -6.06
N LEU A 305 13.17 1.11 -5.16
CA LEU A 305 12.31 0.78 -4.02
C LEU A 305 11.01 1.55 -4.13
N SER A 306 9.88 0.85 -4.11
CA SER A 306 8.54 1.41 -4.31
C SER A 306 7.52 0.84 -3.33
N GLY A 307 6.35 1.50 -3.21
CA GLY A 307 5.20 1.05 -2.43
C GLY A 307 3.91 1.06 -3.25
N HIS A 308 2.89 1.80 -2.79
CA HIS A 308 1.68 2.23 -3.48
C HIS A 308 0.60 1.16 -3.68
N THR A 309 0.94 -0.04 -4.12
CA THR A 309 -0.03 -1.03 -4.62
C THR A 309 -0.84 -1.71 -3.54
N HIS A 310 -0.31 -1.83 -2.33
CA HIS A 310 -0.83 -2.64 -1.23
C HIS A 310 -1.15 -4.09 -1.61
N ALA A 311 -0.73 -4.57 -2.79
CA ALA A 311 -1.26 -5.78 -3.41
C ALA A 311 -2.81 -5.80 -3.41
N MET A 312 -3.48 -4.62 -3.49
CA MET A 312 -4.92 -4.43 -3.29
C MET A 312 -5.46 -5.24 -2.10
N HIS A 313 -4.68 -5.31 -1.00
CA HIS A 313 -4.99 -5.99 0.27
C HIS A 313 -5.23 -7.51 0.19
N LEU A 314 -5.05 -8.11 -0.99
CA LEU A 314 -5.33 -9.53 -1.25
C LEU A 314 -4.17 -10.19 -2.01
N HIS A 315 -3.64 -11.29 -1.44
CA HIS A 315 -2.64 -12.12 -2.11
C HIS A 315 -2.95 -13.59 -1.83
N ILE A 316 -3.31 -14.35 -2.85
CA ILE A 316 -3.66 -15.77 -2.75
C ILE A 316 -2.93 -16.55 -3.84
N ALA A 317 -2.19 -17.57 -3.46
CA ALA A 317 -1.51 -18.49 -4.39
C ALA A 317 -0.66 -17.78 -5.46
N GLY A 318 0.09 -16.73 -5.07
CA GLY A 318 0.96 -15.99 -5.98
C GLY A 318 0.26 -14.92 -6.83
N TRP A 319 -1.05 -14.74 -6.68
CA TRP A 319 -1.84 -13.76 -7.41
C TRP A 319 -2.46 -12.69 -6.49
N SER A 320 -2.53 -11.47 -7.00
CA SER A 320 -3.21 -10.33 -6.38
C SER A 320 -4.06 -9.60 -7.41
N PRO A 321 -5.18 -8.97 -7.01
CA PRO A 321 -5.94 -8.09 -7.91
C PRO A 321 -5.10 -6.93 -8.47
N SER A 322 -4.05 -6.50 -7.77
CA SER A 322 -3.11 -5.49 -8.27
C SER A 322 -2.47 -5.86 -9.61
N ALA A 323 -2.32 -7.16 -9.91
CA ALA A 323 -1.78 -7.64 -11.19
C ALA A 323 -2.65 -7.24 -12.41
N LEU A 324 -3.88 -6.79 -12.19
CA LEU A 324 -4.75 -6.26 -13.25
C LEU A 324 -4.41 -4.81 -13.63
N LEU A 325 -3.68 -4.09 -12.76
CA LEU A 325 -3.36 -2.67 -12.91
C LEU A 325 -1.85 -2.42 -13.00
N PHE A 326 -1.04 -3.22 -12.31
CA PHE A 326 0.40 -3.05 -12.19
C PHE A 326 1.10 -4.34 -12.61
N SER A 327 2.05 -4.23 -13.53
CA SER A 327 2.93 -5.36 -13.90
C SER A 327 3.79 -5.79 -12.69
N GLU A 328 4.29 -4.80 -11.95
CA GLU A 328 5.08 -4.96 -10.73
C GLU A 328 4.24 -4.49 -9.53
N TRP A 329 3.65 -5.45 -8.78
CA TRP A 329 2.73 -5.12 -7.71
C TRP A 329 3.19 -5.54 -6.29
N GLY A 330 4.25 -6.31 -6.16
CA GLY A 330 4.76 -6.75 -4.86
C GLY A 330 5.94 -7.70 -4.95
N GLY A 331 6.92 -7.54 -4.03
CA GLY A 331 8.13 -8.34 -3.98
C GLY A 331 9.25 -7.83 -4.91
N LEU A 332 10.21 -8.70 -5.17
CA LEU A 332 11.43 -8.38 -5.93
C LEU A 332 11.32 -8.80 -7.39
N TYR A 333 11.59 -7.85 -8.28
CA TYR A 333 11.70 -8.04 -9.73
C TYR A 333 13.15 -7.78 -10.17
N LYS A 334 13.58 -8.47 -11.23
CA LYS A 334 14.89 -8.28 -11.83
C LYS A 334 14.77 -8.35 -13.35
N GLU A 335 15.24 -7.33 -14.04
CA GLU A 335 15.30 -7.29 -15.51
C GLU A 335 16.55 -6.51 -15.94
N ASN A 336 17.29 -7.05 -16.92
CA ASN A 336 18.49 -6.44 -17.49
C ASN A 336 19.55 -5.96 -16.46
N GLY A 337 19.67 -6.65 -15.33
CA GLY A 337 20.60 -6.31 -14.25
C GLY A 337 20.11 -5.25 -13.27
N GLN A 338 18.97 -4.63 -13.52
CA GLN A 338 18.31 -3.68 -12.63
C GLN A 338 17.25 -4.36 -11.79
N TYR A 339 17.08 -3.92 -10.54
CA TYR A 339 16.12 -4.47 -9.60
C TYR A 339 15.04 -3.45 -9.25
N LEU A 340 13.82 -3.95 -9.05
CA LEU A 340 12.74 -3.23 -8.39
C LEU A 340 12.23 -4.07 -7.23
N HIS A 341 12.13 -3.49 -6.04
CA HIS A 341 11.38 -4.07 -4.93
C HIS A 341 10.15 -3.23 -4.64
N VAL A 342 8.96 -3.85 -4.69
CA VAL A 342 7.68 -3.23 -4.35
C VAL A 342 7.24 -3.74 -2.99
N ASN A 343 7.25 -2.87 -1.97
CA ASN A 343 6.71 -3.15 -0.65
C ASN A 343 5.18 -3.05 -0.70
N THR A 344 4.48 -4.05 -0.19
CA THR A 344 3.00 -4.09 -0.22
C THR A 344 2.36 -3.28 0.90
N GLY A 345 3.14 -2.43 1.57
CA GLY A 345 2.72 -1.53 2.64
C GLY A 345 2.92 -2.12 4.02
N THR A 346 3.60 -1.36 4.87
CA THR A 346 3.79 -1.67 6.30
C THR A 346 2.53 -1.34 7.10
N GLY A 347 1.75 -0.37 6.61
CA GLY A 347 0.42 -0.04 7.11
C GLY A 347 -0.70 -0.45 6.15
N SER A 348 -1.83 0.21 6.26
CA SER A 348 -3.01 -0.04 5.44
C SER A 348 -3.94 1.16 5.45
N ASN A 349 -4.36 1.62 4.28
CA ASN A 349 -5.40 2.65 4.18
C ASN A 349 -6.83 2.13 4.47
N ILE A 350 -7.00 0.80 4.50
CA ILE A 350 -8.24 0.11 4.88
C ILE A 350 -7.87 -0.98 5.89
N PRO A 351 -8.54 -1.09 7.05
CA PRO A 351 -8.29 -2.14 8.04
C PRO A 351 -8.76 -3.52 7.55
N PHE A 352 -8.14 -4.01 6.47
CA PHE A 352 -8.37 -5.32 5.88
C PHE A 352 -7.12 -5.79 5.16
N ARG A 353 -6.66 -7.02 5.42
CA ARG A 353 -5.61 -7.70 4.66
C ARG A 353 -5.84 -9.20 4.67
N LEU A 354 -5.66 -9.85 3.52
CA LEU A 354 -5.72 -11.31 3.40
C LEU A 354 -4.60 -11.82 2.48
N GLY A 355 -3.59 -12.46 3.07
CA GLY A 355 -2.40 -12.95 2.36
C GLY A 355 -1.39 -11.86 1.99
N ALA A 356 -1.83 -10.67 1.61
CA ALA A 356 -1.01 -9.46 1.47
C ALA A 356 -0.82 -8.81 2.85
N TRP A 357 -0.07 -9.48 3.73
CA TRP A 357 0.13 -8.99 5.10
C TRP A 357 0.94 -7.69 5.11
N PRO A 358 0.71 -6.77 6.08
CA PRO A 358 1.60 -5.64 6.31
C PRO A 358 3.05 -6.14 6.43
N GLU A 359 3.98 -5.51 5.72
CA GLU A 359 5.35 -6.02 5.67
C GLU A 359 6.40 -4.95 5.94
N ILE A 360 7.46 -5.39 6.61
CA ILE A 360 8.74 -4.72 6.70
C ILE A 360 9.71 -5.56 5.88
N THR A 361 10.36 -5.01 4.86
CA THR A 361 11.30 -5.78 4.06
C THR A 361 12.73 -5.39 4.41
N VAL A 362 13.56 -6.37 4.76
CA VAL A 362 15.00 -6.18 4.95
C VAL A 362 15.71 -6.64 3.69
N ILE A 363 16.31 -5.70 3.00
CA ILE A 363 17.05 -5.94 1.76
C ILE A 363 18.55 -5.96 2.10
N THR A 364 19.21 -7.08 1.82
CA THR A 364 20.67 -7.19 1.98
C THR A 364 21.34 -7.02 0.62
N LEU A 365 22.23 -6.04 0.53
CA LEU A 365 23.04 -5.82 -0.68
C LEU A 365 24.23 -6.77 -0.68
N THR A 366 24.46 -7.46 -1.81
CA THR A 366 25.57 -8.39 -1.96
C THR A 366 26.29 -8.19 -3.29
N SER A 367 27.60 -8.50 -3.34
CA SER A 367 28.36 -8.50 -4.59
C SER A 367 28.06 -9.78 -5.39
N ALA A 368 27.63 -9.60 -6.63
CA ALA A 368 27.44 -10.73 -7.54
C ALA A 368 28.81 -11.33 -7.92
N GLY A 369 29.13 -12.52 -7.39
CA GLY A 369 30.39 -13.20 -7.60
C GLY A 369 31.17 -13.55 -6.32
N ALA A 370 30.66 -13.14 -5.16
CA ALA A 370 31.25 -13.47 -3.85
C ALA A 370 30.76 -14.83 -3.30
N ARG A 371 30.53 -15.83 -4.16
CA ARG A 371 30.27 -17.22 -3.75
C ARG A 371 31.49 -18.07 -3.87
#